data_ec2305e445c6f550b24404d24a159beb
#
_entry.id   ec2305e445c6f550b24404d24a159beb
#
_cell.length_a   1.000
_cell.length_b   1.000
_cell.length_c   1.000
_cell.angle_alpha   90.00
_cell.angle_beta   90.00
_cell.angle_gamma   90.00
#
_symmetry.space_group_name_H-M   'P 1'
#
loop_
_entity.id
_entity.type
_entity.pdbx_description
1 polymer ?
#
loop_
_entity_poly.entity_id
_entity_poly.type
_entity_poly.pdbx_seq_one_letter_code
_entity_poly.pdbx_strand_id
1 'polypeptide(L)'
;MKKTKDKAKIVIIILAVIAVIAAAGAVYAGMQNKKADKEKEEVSAEPESMDGSSYITYNGKKYKYNSDLRTMLFMGVDKNEVVTVKENTGRSGQSDCLILLVLDTDKKATTLLEISRDSMADVKIYGIDGDYMATETAQIATQYAYGDGEKRSCQLTREAVSNLLYDIPIHDYLSLNMSGIVPIVDQIGGVTMTVPEDYTAIDPAFVQGSTITLNGELTEKYIRSRDTSVLGSNEQRME
;
A
#
# COMPACT_ATOMS: atom_id res chain seq x y z
N MET A 1 -32.15 24.14 -7.83
CA MET A 1 -32.34 22.83 -8.48
C MET A 1 -31.11 22.26 -9.22
N LYS A 2 -29.99 23.00 -9.40
CA LYS A 2 -28.77 22.48 -10.08
C LYS A 2 -27.87 21.62 -9.17
N LYS A 3 -27.73 21.94 -7.86
CA LYS A 3 -26.83 21.26 -6.89
C LYS A 3 -27.18 19.80 -6.55
N THR A 4 -28.43 19.38 -6.76
CA THR A 4 -28.88 17.99 -6.50
C THR A 4 -28.58 17.05 -7.65
N LYS A 5 -28.50 17.56 -8.89
CA LYS A 5 -28.16 16.75 -10.07
C LYS A 5 -26.67 16.35 -10.13
N ASP A 6 -25.79 17.20 -9.57
CA ASP A 6 -24.35 16.93 -9.58
C ASP A 6 -23.97 15.89 -8.50
N LYS A 7 -24.62 15.93 -7.33
CA LYS A 7 -24.43 14.89 -6.30
C LYS A 7 -24.89 13.51 -6.77
N ALA A 8 -26.01 13.45 -7.53
CA ALA A 8 -26.49 12.19 -8.10
C ALA A 8 -25.52 11.63 -9.16
N LYS A 9 -24.88 12.48 -9.96
CA LYS A 9 -23.86 12.04 -10.93
C LYS A 9 -22.61 11.48 -10.26
N ILE A 10 -22.15 12.10 -9.17
CA ILE A 10 -20.99 11.64 -8.39
C ILE A 10 -21.29 10.27 -7.77
N VAL A 11 -22.46 10.07 -7.18
CA VAL A 11 -22.90 8.78 -6.64
C VAL A 11 -22.95 7.70 -7.70
N ILE A 12 -23.46 8.03 -8.90
CA ILE A 12 -23.52 7.09 -10.03
C ILE A 12 -22.13 6.72 -10.53
N ILE A 13 -21.20 7.66 -10.57
CA ILE A 13 -19.79 7.39 -10.98
C ILE A 13 -19.11 6.50 -9.94
N ILE A 14 -19.29 6.76 -8.64
CA ILE A 14 -18.74 5.92 -7.57
C ILE A 14 -19.31 4.51 -7.65
N LEU A 15 -20.60 4.37 -7.86
CA LEU A 15 -21.24 3.06 -8.01
C LEU A 15 -20.78 2.33 -9.28
N ALA A 16 -20.52 3.06 -10.38
CA ALA A 16 -19.98 2.50 -11.61
C ALA A 16 -18.53 2.01 -11.43
N VAL A 17 -17.69 2.76 -10.70
CA VAL A 17 -16.33 2.35 -10.39
C VAL A 17 -16.32 1.12 -9.48
N ILE A 18 -17.18 1.08 -8.46
CA ILE A 18 -17.33 -0.10 -7.58
C ILE A 18 -17.83 -1.31 -8.39
N ALA A 19 -18.76 -1.13 -9.33
CA ALA A 19 -19.26 -2.19 -10.20
C ALA A 19 -18.18 -2.72 -11.15
N VAL A 20 -17.31 -1.85 -11.69
CA VAL A 20 -16.17 -2.24 -12.54
C VAL A 20 -15.12 -3.01 -11.73
N ILE A 21 -14.82 -2.57 -10.50
CA ILE A 21 -13.92 -3.29 -9.60
C ILE A 21 -14.50 -4.66 -9.21
N ALA A 22 -15.79 -4.73 -8.92
CA ALA A 22 -16.47 -5.99 -8.61
C ALA A 22 -16.52 -6.94 -9.82
N ALA A 23 -16.73 -6.42 -11.03
CA ALA A 23 -16.73 -7.20 -12.27
C ALA A 23 -15.32 -7.69 -12.62
N ALA A 24 -14.30 -6.85 -12.45
CA ALA A 24 -12.89 -7.23 -12.61
C ALA A 24 -12.47 -8.30 -11.59
N GLY A 25 -12.92 -8.18 -10.34
CA GLY A 25 -12.72 -9.18 -9.30
C GLY A 25 -13.37 -10.52 -9.62
N ALA A 26 -14.58 -10.51 -10.16
CA ALA A 26 -15.29 -11.73 -10.55
C ALA A 26 -14.66 -12.42 -11.78
N VAL A 27 -14.16 -11.64 -12.75
CA VAL A 27 -13.42 -12.16 -13.91
C VAL A 27 -12.05 -12.72 -13.48
N TYR A 28 -11.37 -12.03 -12.58
CA TYR A 28 -10.10 -12.50 -12.01
C TYR A 28 -10.26 -13.78 -11.18
N ALA A 29 -11.31 -13.88 -10.36
CA ALA A 29 -11.65 -15.10 -9.62
C ALA A 29 -12.02 -16.27 -10.55
N GLY A 30 -12.73 -16.00 -11.65
CA GLY A 30 -13.06 -17.01 -12.65
C GLY A 30 -11.86 -17.50 -13.48
N MET A 31 -10.84 -16.66 -13.69
CA MET A 31 -9.58 -17.03 -14.34
C MET A 31 -8.65 -17.83 -13.43
N GLN A 32 -8.67 -17.56 -12.12
CA GLN A 32 -7.90 -18.31 -11.11
C GLN A 32 -8.40 -19.75 -10.98
N ASN A 33 -9.72 -19.99 -11.03
CA ASN A 33 -10.28 -21.34 -10.96
C ASN A 33 -9.93 -22.24 -12.17
N LYS A 34 -9.54 -21.66 -13.32
CA LYS A 34 -9.09 -22.44 -14.49
C LYS A 34 -7.59 -22.70 -14.55
N LYS A 35 -6.77 -21.99 -13.75
CA LYS A 35 -5.32 -22.21 -13.66
C LYS A 35 -4.93 -23.09 -12.46
N ALA A 36 -5.77 -23.23 -11.46
CA ALA A 36 -5.49 -23.99 -10.24
C ALA A 36 -5.36 -25.51 -10.46
N ASP A 37 -5.75 -26.04 -11.62
CA ASP A 37 -5.61 -27.49 -11.94
C ASP A 37 -4.27 -27.84 -12.61
N LYS A 38 -3.35 -26.89 -12.82
CA LYS A 38 -2.08 -27.17 -13.53
C LYS A 38 -0.79 -26.79 -12.81
N GLU A 39 -0.84 -26.17 -11.64
CA GLU A 39 0.37 -25.88 -10.83
C GLU A 39 0.19 -26.31 -9.38
N LYS A 40 0.01 -27.60 -9.20
CA LYS A 40 0.30 -28.27 -7.92
C LYS A 40 1.72 -28.80 -7.99
N GLU A 41 2.68 -27.92 -7.76
CA GLU A 41 4.02 -28.22 -7.24
C GLU A 41 4.84 -26.92 -7.33
N GLU A 42 5.11 -26.40 -6.21
CA GLU A 42 6.18 -25.55 -5.69
C GLU A 42 5.66 -24.35 -4.91
N VAL A 43 6.07 -24.41 -3.63
CA VAL A 43 5.96 -23.40 -2.58
C VAL A 43 4.54 -23.19 -2.05
N SER A 44 4.05 -24.18 -1.36
CA SER A 44 3.03 -24.02 -0.33
C SER A 44 3.69 -23.52 0.97
N ALA A 45 3.71 -22.22 1.16
CA ALA A 45 3.60 -21.62 2.46
C ALA A 45 2.51 -20.57 2.34
N GLU A 46 1.26 -21.00 2.22
CA GLU A 46 0.18 -20.20 2.75
C GLU A 46 0.45 -20.06 4.24
N PRO A 47 0.38 -18.83 4.81
CA PRO A 47 0.38 -18.72 6.26
C PRO A 47 -0.78 -19.59 6.73
N GLU A 48 -0.48 -20.60 7.58
CA GLU A 48 -1.50 -21.40 8.24
C GLU A 48 -2.53 -20.41 8.77
N SER A 49 -3.76 -20.54 8.30
CA SER A 49 -4.85 -19.72 8.75
C SER A 49 -4.83 -19.76 10.28
N MET A 50 -4.58 -18.60 10.93
CA MET A 50 -4.75 -18.52 12.38
C MET A 50 -6.18 -18.97 12.65
N ASP A 51 -6.34 -20.22 13.12
CA ASP A 51 -7.60 -20.60 13.67
C ASP A 51 -7.86 -19.60 14.81
N GLY A 52 -9.07 -19.10 14.93
CA GLY A 52 -9.41 -18.05 15.87
C GLY A 52 -9.06 -18.35 17.35
N SER A 53 -8.13 -19.26 17.65
CA SER A 53 -7.64 -19.67 18.95
C SER A 53 -6.29 -19.06 19.33
N SER A 54 -5.54 -18.46 18.38
CA SER A 54 -4.24 -17.86 18.67
C SER A 54 -4.39 -16.55 19.42
N TYR A 55 -3.73 -16.45 20.57
CA TYR A 55 -3.65 -15.26 21.39
C TYR A 55 -2.22 -14.73 21.39
N ILE A 56 -2.06 -13.43 21.25
CA ILE A 56 -0.80 -12.73 21.55
C ILE A 56 -0.86 -12.15 22.96
N THR A 57 0.27 -12.09 23.63
CA THR A 57 0.39 -11.42 24.92
C THR A 57 1.23 -10.17 24.78
N TYR A 58 0.63 -9.01 25.06
CA TYR A 58 1.32 -7.72 25.02
C TYR A 58 1.05 -6.96 26.34
N ASN A 59 2.11 -6.51 27.00
CA ASN A 59 2.03 -5.83 28.31
C ASN A 59 1.19 -6.61 29.34
N GLY A 60 1.33 -7.95 29.40
CA GLY A 60 0.61 -8.82 30.32
C GLY A 60 -0.87 -9.04 29.99
N LYS A 61 -1.38 -8.48 28.91
CA LYS A 61 -2.75 -8.68 28.45
C LYS A 61 -2.78 -9.60 27.23
N LYS A 62 -3.78 -10.47 27.18
CA LYS A 62 -4.02 -11.37 26.05
C LYS A 62 -4.95 -10.70 25.04
N TYR A 63 -4.56 -10.76 23.78
CA TYR A 63 -5.33 -10.25 22.64
C TYR A 63 -5.59 -11.38 21.66
N LYS A 64 -6.77 -11.36 21.07
CA LYS A 64 -7.17 -12.28 20.01
C LYS A 64 -7.40 -11.49 18.74
N TYR A 65 -7.01 -12.05 17.59
CA TYR A 65 -7.35 -11.47 16.31
C TYR A 65 -8.87 -11.44 16.13
N ASN A 66 -9.39 -10.31 15.66
CA ASN A 66 -10.81 -10.18 15.30
C ASN A 66 -11.01 -10.60 13.83
N SER A 67 -11.67 -11.74 13.62
CA SER A 67 -11.95 -12.31 12.28
C SER A 67 -12.89 -11.46 11.42
N ASP A 68 -13.61 -10.49 12.02
CA ASP A 68 -14.50 -9.58 11.28
C ASP A 68 -13.75 -8.43 10.59
N LEU A 69 -12.43 -8.36 10.84
CA LEU A 69 -11.56 -7.40 10.19
C LEU A 69 -11.09 -7.92 8.83
N ARG A 70 -11.15 -7.04 7.84
CA ARG A 70 -10.47 -7.22 6.53
C ARG A 70 -9.33 -6.22 6.45
N THR A 71 -8.18 -6.71 6.03
CA THR A 71 -6.95 -5.91 5.96
C THR A 71 -6.41 -5.89 4.55
N MET A 72 -5.95 -4.73 4.11
CA MET A 72 -5.28 -4.55 2.82
C MET A 72 -4.05 -3.68 3.01
N LEU A 73 -2.91 -4.15 2.53
CA LEU A 73 -1.65 -3.40 2.57
C LEU A 73 -1.50 -2.58 1.29
N PHE A 74 -1.42 -1.27 1.44
CA PHE A 74 -1.00 -0.37 0.38
C PHE A 74 0.52 -0.13 0.48
N MET A 75 1.21 -0.21 -0.65
CA MET A 75 2.65 -0.01 -0.78
C MET A 75 2.92 1.07 -1.82
N GLY A 76 3.48 2.21 -1.42
CA GLY A 76 4.02 3.22 -2.32
C GLY A 76 5.49 2.90 -2.62
N VAL A 77 5.82 2.67 -3.89
CA VAL A 77 7.15 2.23 -4.30
C VAL A 77 7.92 3.38 -4.92
N ASP A 78 9.13 3.63 -4.43
CA ASP A 78 10.04 4.64 -4.95
C ASP A 78 10.66 4.19 -6.29
N LYS A 79 9.83 4.16 -7.33
CA LYS A 79 10.25 3.85 -8.69
C LYS A 79 9.45 4.65 -9.69
N ASN A 80 10.15 5.21 -10.69
CA ASN A 80 9.50 6.04 -11.71
C ASN A 80 9.02 5.24 -12.93
N GLU A 81 9.61 4.08 -13.17
CA GLU A 81 9.35 3.31 -14.37
C GLU A 81 8.17 2.36 -14.15
N VAL A 82 7.37 2.19 -15.21
CA VAL A 82 6.39 1.10 -15.25
C VAL A 82 7.17 -0.21 -15.27
N VAL A 83 6.89 -1.09 -14.31
CA VAL A 83 7.51 -2.42 -14.29
C VAL A 83 6.95 -3.22 -15.47
N THR A 84 7.73 -3.31 -16.53
CA THR A 84 7.34 -4.05 -17.76
C THR A 84 8.01 -5.43 -17.86
N VAL A 85 9.02 -5.67 -17.04
CA VAL A 85 9.81 -6.91 -17.02
C VAL A 85 10.14 -7.22 -15.56
N LYS A 86 10.12 -8.49 -15.19
CA LYS A 86 10.63 -8.94 -13.89
C LYS A 86 12.02 -8.40 -13.66
N GLU A 87 12.19 -7.69 -12.58
CA GLU A 87 13.48 -7.15 -12.21
C GLU A 87 14.28 -8.13 -11.37
N ASN A 88 15.60 -8.04 -11.49
CA ASN A 88 16.49 -8.81 -10.64
C ASN A 88 16.41 -8.26 -9.21
N THR A 89 16.55 -9.13 -8.24
CA THR A 89 16.66 -8.81 -6.82
C THR A 89 17.59 -7.61 -6.58
N GLY A 90 17.14 -6.67 -5.76
CA GLY A 90 17.86 -5.44 -5.42
C GLY A 90 17.63 -4.25 -6.35
N ARG A 91 16.86 -4.40 -7.44
CA ARG A 91 16.54 -3.32 -8.40
C ARG A 91 15.06 -2.90 -8.42
N SER A 92 14.24 -3.56 -7.65
CA SER A 92 12.78 -3.39 -7.68
C SER A 92 12.27 -2.11 -6.99
N GLY A 93 13.16 -1.27 -6.45
CA GLY A 93 12.80 -0.12 -5.62
C GLY A 93 12.50 -0.52 -4.18
N GLN A 94 12.15 0.45 -3.34
CA GLN A 94 11.77 0.25 -1.94
C GLN A 94 10.32 0.67 -1.74
N SER A 95 9.64 0.05 -0.78
CA SER A 95 8.29 0.46 -0.37
C SER A 95 8.38 1.57 0.67
N ASP A 96 8.49 2.79 0.21
CA ASP A 96 8.70 3.98 1.04
C ASP A 96 7.44 4.46 1.77
N CYS A 97 6.29 4.00 1.34
CA CYS A 97 5.00 4.23 1.99
C CYS A 97 4.32 2.90 2.24
N LEU A 98 4.00 2.62 3.49
CA LEU A 98 3.31 1.40 3.92
C LEU A 98 2.10 1.80 4.77
N ILE A 99 0.90 1.54 4.24
CA ILE A 99 -0.36 1.82 4.93
C ILE A 99 -1.19 0.55 4.98
N LEU A 100 -1.51 0.10 6.19
CA LEU A 100 -2.45 -0.99 6.39
C LEU A 100 -3.85 -0.42 6.56
N LEU A 101 -4.70 -0.67 5.59
CA LEU A 101 -6.13 -0.41 5.65
C LEU A 101 -6.80 -1.53 6.43
N VAL A 102 -7.48 -1.19 7.51
CA VAL A 102 -8.24 -2.12 8.35
C VAL A 102 -9.72 -1.78 8.24
N LEU A 103 -10.49 -2.68 7.67
CA LEU A 103 -11.94 -2.58 7.51
C LEU A 103 -12.63 -3.43 8.58
N ASP A 104 -13.34 -2.79 9.49
CA ASP A 104 -14.23 -3.45 10.44
C ASP A 104 -15.61 -3.56 9.78
N THR A 105 -15.94 -4.77 9.31
CA THR A 105 -17.18 -5.00 8.54
C THR A 105 -18.42 -4.97 9.43
N ASP A 106 -18.28 -5.28 10.71
CA ASP A 106 -19.37 -5.25 11.70
C ASP A 106 -19.69 -3.81 12.08
N LYS A 107 -18.69 -3.03 12.46
CA LYS A 107 -18.86 -1.62 12.83
C LYS A 107 -18.94 -0.67 11.64
N LYS A 108 -18.71 -1.15 10.42
CA LYS A 108 -18.63 -0.33 9.20
C LYS A 108 -17.64 0.83 9.34
N ALA A 109 -16.51 0.55 9.97
CA ALA A 109 -15.47 1.51 10.26
C ALA A 109 -14.18 1.16 9.48
N THR A 110 -13.44 2.19 9.12
CA THR A 110 -12.15 2.05 8.44
C THR A 110 -11.08 2.72 9.28
N THR A 111 -9.96 2.03 9.49
CA THR A 111 -8.77 2.57 10.12
C THR A 111 -7.61 2.48 9.16
N LEU A 112 -6.82 3.54 9.07
CA LEU A 112 -5.54 3.55 8.37
C LEU A 112 -4.44 3.48 9.42
N LEU A 113 -3.57 2.48 9.30
CA LEU A 113 -2.39 2.34 10.12
C LEU A 113 -1.17 2.56 9.22
N GLU A 114 -0.50 3.68 9.41
CA GLU A 114 0.77 3.93 8.77
C GLU A 114 1.89 3.17 9.47
N ILE A 115 2.77 2.56 8.69
CA ILE A 115 3.93 1.80 9.16
C ILE A 115 5.16 2.54 8.66
N SER A 116 5.99 3.03 9.59
CA SER A 116 7.22 3.71 9.21
C SER A 116 8.09 2.80 8.35
N ARG A 117 8.53 3.32 7.21
CA ARG A 117 9.47 2.63 6.31
C ARG A 117 10.78 2.23 7.00
N ASP A 118 11.14 2.96 8.05
CA ASP A 118 12.37 2.75 8.84
C ASP A 118 12.16 1.76 10.00
N SER A 119 10.95 1.19 10.15
CA SER A 119 10.71 0.12 11.13
C SER A 119 11.65 -1.04 10.88
N MET A 120 12.33 -1.48 11.93
CA MET A 120 13.20 -2.65 11.88
C MET A 120 12.37 -3.91 11.96
N ALA A 121 12.50 -4.76 10.97
CA ALA A 121 11.75 -6.00 10.83
C ALA A 121 12.66 -7.13 10.33
N ASP A 122 12.18 -8.36 10.42
CA ASP A 122 12.83 -9.50 9.81
C ASP A 122 12.62 -9.45 8.29
N VAL A 123 13.69 -9.12 7.58
CA VAL A 123 13.73 -8.98 6.11
C VAL A 123 14.38 -10.23 5.52
N LYS A 124 13.67 -10.89 4.61
CA LYS A 124 14.18 -12.04 3.86
C LYS A 124 15.04 -11.56 2.71
N ILE A 125 16.30 -11.95 2.71
CA ILE A 125 17.31 -11.62 1.71
C ILE A 125 17.36 -12.73 0.66
N TYR A 126 17.29 -12.35 -0.60
CA TYR A 126 17.42 -13.24 -1.75
C TYR A 126 18.58 -12.82 -2.63
N GLY A 127 19.28 -13.81 -3.20
CA GLY A 127 20.34 -13.59 -4.18
C GLY A 127 19.82 -13.12 -5.54
N ILE A 128 20.75 -12.77 -6.43
CA ILE A 128 20.43 -12.32 -7.80
C ILE A 128 19.62 -13.37 -8.57
N ASP A 129 19.87 -14.64 -8.28
CA ASP A 129 19.18 -15.78 -8.90
C ASP A 129 17.80 -16.07 -8.27
N GLY A 130 17.43 -15.29 -7.24
CA GLY A 130 16.18 -15.44 -6.52
C GLY A 130 16.20 -16.49 -5.42
N ASP A 131 17.36 -17.06 -5.10
CA ASP A 131 17.52 -18.03 -4.03
C ASP A 131 17.54 -17.35 -2.67
N TYR A 132 16.87 -17.94 -1.68
CA TYR A 132 16.89 -17.46 -0.31
C TYR A 132 18.30 -17.60 0.28
N MET A 133 18.78 -16.51 0.87
CA MET A 133 20.12 -16.48 1.50
C MET A 133 20.05 -16.39 3.02
N ALA A 134 19.27 -15.47 3.55
CA ALA A 134 19.19 -15.20 4.99
C ALA A 134 17.92 -14.43 5.35
N THR A 135 17.64 -14.36 6.66
CA THR A 135 16.73 -13.38 7.23
C THR A 135 17.53 -12.51 8.19
N GLU A 136 17.47 -11.19 7.99
CA GLU A 136 18.22 -10.21 8.76
C GLU A 136 17.28 -9.12 9.27
N THR A 137 17.58 -8.57 10.43
CA THR A 137 16.85 -7.41 10.93
C THR A 137 17.30 -6.15 10.16
N ALA A 138 16.39 -5.60 9.35
CA ALA A 138 16.64 -4.43 8.50
C ALA A 138 15.41 -3.54 8.41
N GLN A 139 15.54 -2.38 7.74
CA GLN A 139 14.41 -1.50 7.47
C GLN A 139 13.38 -2.22 6.58
N ILE A 140 12.11 -2.20 7.00
CA ILE A 140 11.03 -2.92 6.33
C ILE A 140 10.83 -2.50 4.86
N ALA A 141 11.12 -1.24 4.54
CA ALA A 141 11.06 -0.72 3.16
C ALA A 141 11.91 -1.52 2.17
N THR A 142 13.04 -2.08 2.65
CA THR A 142 13.99 -2.84 1.81
C THR A 142 13.46 -4.20 1.39
N GLN A 143 12.44 -4.74 2.07
CA GLN A 143 11.90 -6.06 1.74
C GLN A 143 11.36 -6.12 0.31
N TYR A 144 10.76 -5.04 -0.19
CA TYR A 144 10.23 -4.97 -1.55
C TYR A 144 11.33 -5.21 -2.61
N ALA A 145 12.53 -4.68 -2.38
CA ALA A 145 13.66 -4.80 -3.30
C ALA A 145 14.16 -6.24 -3.49
N TYR A 146 13.91 -7.12 -2.52
CA TYR A 146 14.32 -8.53 -2.61
C TYR A 146 13.37 -9.42 -3.41
N GLY A 147 12.31 -8.86 -3.98
CA GLY A 147 11.41 -9.56 -4.90
C GLY A 147 11.71 -9.27 -6.38
N ASP A 148 10.66 -9.37 -7.18
CA ASP A 148 10.69 -9.21 -8.64
C ASP A 148 10.17 -7.84 -9.13
N GLY A 149 9.88 -6.94 -8.21
CA GLY A 149 9.22 -5.66 -8.51
C GLY A 149 7.73 -5.75 -8.76
N GLU A 150 7.17 -6.96 -8.74
CA GLU A 150 5.77 -7.27 -8.97
C GLU A 150 5.17 -8.07 -7.80
N LYS A 151 4.58 -9.19 -8.12
CA LYS A 151 3.85 -10.04 -7.17
C LYS A 151 4.70 -10.53 -6.02
N ARG A 152 5.92 -11.01 -6.29
CA ARG A 152 6.82 -11.53 -5.25
C ARG A 152 7.25 -10.42 -4.28
N SER A 153 7.60 -9.24 -4.78
CA SER A 153 7.94 -8.08 -3.95
C SER A 153 6.79 -7.72 -3.01
N CYS A 154 5.56 -7.68 -3.53
CA CYS A 154 4.38 -7.42 -2.73
C CYS A 154 4.14 -8.51 -1.67
N GLN A 155 4.30 -9.78 -2.02
CA GLN A 155 4.11 -10.90 -1.09
C GLN A 155 5.13 -10.89 0.04
N LEU A 156 6.41 -10.65 -0.26
CA LEU A 156 7.47 -10.54 0.73
C LEU A 156 7.24 -9.37 1.69
N THR A 157 6.87 -8.20 1.15
CA THR A 157 6.57 -7.02 1.97
C THR A 157 5.33 -7.25 2.85
N ARG A 158 4.28 -7.87 2.31
CA ARG A 158 3.08 -8.27 3.07
C ARG A 158 3.43 -9.19 4.23
N GLU A 159 4.28 -10.18 3.98
CA GLU A 159 4.74 -11.11 5.02
C GLU A 159 5.54 -10.39 6.10
N ALA A 160 6.49 -9.53 5.72
CA ALA A 160 7.27 -8.75 6.68
C ALA A 160 6.39 -7.84 7.55
N VAL A 161 5.39 -7.19 6.96
CA VAL A 161 4.41 -6.38 7.72
C VAL A 161 3.55 -7.24 8.64
N SER A 162 3.09 -8.40 8.16
CA SER A 162 2.34 -9.35 8.99
C SER A 162 3.15 -9.76 10.23
N ASN A 163 4.40 -10.18 10.03
CA ASN A 163 5.29 -10.61 11.11
C ASN A 163 5.58 -9.46 12.10
N LEU A 164 5.82 -8.25 11.60
CA LEU A 164 6.02 -7.06 12.46
C LEU A 164 4.81 -6.79 13.36
N LEU A 165 3.61 -7.11 12.88
CA LEU A 165 2.34 -6.90 13.56
C LEU A 165 1.80 -8.19 14.20
N TYR A 166 2.68 -9.06 14.71
CA TYR A 166 2.32 -10.31 15.42
C TYR A 166 1.55 -11.31 14.57
N ASP A 167 1.97 -11.48 13.33
CA ASP A 167 1.40 -12.43 12.36
C ASP A 167 -0.08 -12.20 12.04
N ILE A 168 -0.52 -10.92 12.07
CA ILE A 168 -1.90 -10.62 11.69
C ILE A 168 -2.15 -10.98 10.23
N PRO A 169 -3.31 -11.54 9.88
CA PRO A 169 -3.67 -11.79 8.50
C PRO A 169 -3.74 -10.48 7.70
N ILE A 170 -3.04 -10.42 6.58
CA ILE A 170 -3.19 -9.35 5.57
C ILE A 170 -3.79 -9.98 4.33
N HIS A 171 -5.08 -9.70 4.09
CA HIS A 171 -5.88 -10.40 3.09
C HIS A 171 -5.51 -10.01 1.67
N ASP A 172 -5.34 -8.70 1.45
CA ASP A 172 -5.09 -8.14 0.13
C ASP A 172 -3.93 -7.15 0.15
N TYR A 173 -3.37 -6.84 -1.01
CA TYR A 173 -2.35 -5.82 -1.16
C TYR A 173 -2.48 -5.08 -2.49
N LEU A 174 -1.98 -3.85 -2.50
CA LEU A 174 -1.85 -3.00 -3.68
C LEU A 174 -0.49 -2.31 -3.64
N SER A 175 0.24 -2.30 -4.74
CA SER A 175 1.44 -1.48 -4.89
C SER A 175 1.23 -0.42 -5.97
N LEU A 176 1.72 0.77 -5.71
CA LEU A 176 1.71 1.90 -6.62
C LEU A 176 3.11 2.50 -6.69
N ASN A 177 3.66 2.61 -7.90
CA ASN A 177 4.90 3.32 -8.12
C ASN A 177 4.63 4.81 -8.39
N MET A 178 5.69 5.62 -8.42
CA MET A 178 5.57 7.07 -8.62
C MET A 178 4.89 7.43 -9.96
N SER A 179 5.13 6.68 -11.03
CA SER A 179 4.49 6.94 -12.33
C SER A 179 2.98 6.72 -12.34
N GLY A 180 2.45 5.96 -11.37
CA GLY A 180 1.02 5.72 -11.22
C GLY A 180 0.25 6.84 -10.53
N ILE A 181 0.94 7.76 -9.85
CA ILE A 181 0.29 8.84 -9.08
C ILE A 181 -0.49 9.77 -9.99
N VAL A 182 0.17 10.28 -11.04
CA VAL A 182 -0.44 11.26 -11.96
C VAL A 182 -1.73 10.73 -12.56
N PRO A 183 -1.74 9.58 -13.27
CA PRO A 183 -2.96 9.10 -13.91
C PRO A 183 -4.08 8.74 -12.92
N ILE A 184 -3.76 8.24 -11.72
CA ILE A 184 -4.77 7.90 -10.71
C ILE A 184 -5.42 9.16 -10.16
N VAL A 185 -4.61 10.18 -9.80
CA VAL A 185 -5.14 11.43 -9.26
C VAL A 185 -6.00 12.16 -10.28
N ASP A 186 -5.56 12.22 -11.55
CA ASP A 186 -6.34 12.85 -12.61
C ASP A 186 -7.65 12.10 -12.86
N GLN A 187 -7.63 10.77 -12.79
CA GLN A 187 -8.84 9.97 -12.99
C GLN A 187 -9.91 10.17 -11.90
N ILE A 188 -9.49 10.42 -10.65
CA ILE A 188 -10.41 10.72 -9.55
C ILE A 188 -10.84 12.19 -9.51
N GLY A 189 -10.30 13.05 -10.38
CA GLY A 189 -10.64 14.47 -10.46
C GLY A 189 -9.83 15.37 -9.51
N GLY A 190 -8.68 14.87 -9.03
CA GLY A 190 -7.79 15.60 -8.15
C GLY A 190 -8.03 15.36 -6.65
N VAL A 191 -7.09 15.84 -5.84
CA VAL A 191 -7.12 15.78 -4.37
C VAL A 191 -7.20 17.20 -3.80
N THR A 192 -8.26 17.47 -3.05
CA THR A 192 -8.41 18.79 -2.40
C THR A 192 -7.82 18.74 -0.99
N MET A 193 -6.91 19.68 -0.72
CA MET A 193 -6.27 19.79 0.59
C MET A 193 -6.05 21.24 1.00
N THR A 194 -5.86 21.48 2.28
CA THR A 194 -5.34 22.77 2.78
C THR A 194 -3.83 22.64 2.93
N VAL A 195 -3.09 23.55 2.34
CA VAL A 195 -1.61 23.55 2.37
C VAL A 195 -1.15 23.85 3.80
N PRO A 196 -0.43 22.92 4.48
CA PRO A 196 -0.11 23.06 5.90
C PRO A 196 0.98 24.10 6.17
N GLU A 197 1.93 24.26 5.25
CA GLU A 197 3.07 25.16 5.37
C GLU A 197 3.31 25.90 4.04
N ASP A 198 4.20 26.89 4.03
CA ASP A 198 4.56 27.61 2.80
C ASP A 198 5.55 26.79 1.96
N TYR A 199 5.04 26.19 0.89
CA TYR A 199 5.86 25.47 -0.10
C TYR A 199 5.91 26.20 -1.45
N THR A 200 5.74 27.52 -1.48
CA THR A 200 5.78 28.32 -2.71
C THR A 200 7.11 28.24 -3.47
N ALA A 201 8.19 27.87 -2.78
CA ALA A 201 9.47 27.58 -3.41
C ALA A 201 9.44 26.33 -4.32
N ILE A 202 8.49 25.42 -4.10
CA ILE A 202 8.30 24.19 -4.88
C ILE A 202 7.34 24.45 -6.03
N ASP A 203 6.19 25.05 -5.71
CA ASP A 203 5.21 25.47 -6.69
C ASP A 203 4.44 26.70 -6.15
N PRO A 204 4.23 27.75 -6.97
CA PRO A 204 3.52 28.95 -6.53
C PRO A 204 2.09 28.72 -6.03
N ALA A 205 1.49 27.57 -6.35
CA ALA A 205 0.16 27.18 -5.87
C ALA A 205 0.16 26.76 -4.39
N PHE A 206 1.32 26.41 -3.81
CA PHE A 206 1.43 25.86 -2.46
C PHE A 206 1.57 26.95 -1.38
N VAL A 207 0.62 27.87 -1.34
CA VAL A 207 0.57 28.95 -0.32
C VAL A 207 -0.01 28.40 0.96
N GLN A 208 0.70 28.59 2.09
CA GLN A 208 0.23 28.17 3.42
C GLN A 208 -1.21 28.62 3.72
N GLY A 209 -2.03 27.70 4.21
CA GLY A 209 -3.42 27.93 4.58
C GLY A 209 -4.40 28.04 3.41
N SER A 210 -3.93 28.02 2.16
CA SER A 210 -4.82 27.97 0.99
C SER A 210 -5.42 26.58 0.82
N THR A 211 -6.68 26.53 0.39
CA THR A 211 -7.32 25.25 -0.01
C THR A 211 -7.27 25.13 -1.52
N ILE A 212 -6.58 24.13 -2.00
CA ILE A 212 -6.34 23.88 -3.43
C ILE A 212 -6.75 22.48 -3.84
N THR A 213 -7.08 22.28 -5.10
CA THR A 213 -7.27 20.96 -5.69
C THR A 213 -6.05 20.62 -6.53
N LEU A 214 -5.29 19.64 -6.08
CA LEU A 214 -4.12 19.12 -6.77
C LEU A 214 -4.56 18.21 -7.91
N ASN A 215 -4.10 18.46 -9.12
CA ASN A 215 -4.11 17.48 -10.20
C ASN A 215 -2.96 16.48 -9.99
N GLY A 216 -2.81 15.52 -10.90
CA GLY A 216 -1.77 14.50 -10.78
C GLY A 216 -0.36 15.08 -10.71
N GLU A 217 -0.03 16.06 -11.55
CA GLU A 217 1.30 16.68 -11.57
C GLU A 217 1.61 17.47 -10.28
N LEU A 218 0.66 18.25 -9.79
CA LEU A 218 0.82 18.98 -8.53
C LEU A 218 0.92 18.00 -7.35
N THR A 219 0.16 16.90 -7.37
CA THR A 219 0.25 15.84 -6.35
C THR A 219 1.62 15.20 -6.35
N GLU A 220 2.16 14.85 -7.52
CA GLU A 220 3.51 14.28 -7.62
C GLU A 220 4.57 15.26 -7.09
N LYS A 221 4.50 16.54 -7.47
CA LYS A 221 5.39 17.58 -6.94
C LYS A 221 5.30 17.68 -5.42
N TYR A 222 4.08 17.68 -4.87
CA TYR A 222 3.86 17.77 -3.43
C TYR A 222 4.48 16.57 -2.68
N ILE A 223 4.25 15.35 -3.17
CA ILE A 223 4.77 14.13 -2.56
C ILE A 223 6.31 14.07 -2.62
N ARG A 224 6.90 14.53 -3.73
CA ARG A 224 8.36 14.54 -3.90
C ARG A 224 9.04 15.66 -3.15
N SER A 225 8.31 16.71 -2.82
CA SER A 225 8.87 17.85 -2.14
C SER A 225 9.26 17.52 -0.71
N ARG A 226 10.49 17.78 -0.34
CA ARG A 226 10.94 17.76 1.06
C ARG A 226 12.11 18.70 1.23
N ASP A 227 12.21 19.34 2.37
CA ASP A 227 13.41 20.03 2.78
C ASP A 227 14.43 19.03 3.33
N THR A 228 15.39 18.66 2.51
CA THR A 228 16.47 17.73 2.90
C THR A 228 17.50 18.35 3.84
N SER A 229 17.44 19.65 4.08
CA SER A 229 18.33 20.37 5.00
C SER A 229 17.89 20.27 6.47
N VAL A 230 16.64 19.86 6.71
CA VAL A 230 16.07 19.73 8.06
C VAL A 230 16.16 18.27 8.51
N LEU A 231 16.81 18.05 9.68
CA LEU A 231 16.81 16.75 10.35
C LEU A 231 15.37 16.44 10.79
N GLY A 232 14.90 15.21 10.51
CA GLY A 232 13.52 14.81 10.85
C GLY A 232 12.49 15.13 9.78
N SER A 233 12.90 15.54 8.59
CA SER A 233 11.97 15.83 7.49
C SER A 233 11.13 14.63 7.03
N ASN A 234 11.50 13.40 7.43
CA ASN A 234 10.71 12.21 7.18
C ASN A 234 9.54 12.09 8.18
N GLU A 235 9.78 12.39 9.47
CA GLU A 235 8.75 12.36 10.51
C GLU A 235 7.68 13.42 10.26
N GLN A 236 8.07 14.62 9.83
CA GLN A 236 7.13 15.70 9.50
C GLN A 236 6.15 15.36 8.36
N ARG A 237 6.48 14.38 7.52
CA ARG A 237 5.59 13.92 6.44
C ARG A 237 4.59 12.85 6.88
N MET A 238 4.77 12.31 8.07
CA MET A 238 3.92 11.27 8.65
C MET A 238 2.87 11.84 9.63
N GLU A 239 2.91 13.15 9.89
CA GLU A 239 1.90 13.91 10.64
C GLU A 239 0.86 14.56 9.69
#